data_9443a2f1fa5c06760b0fe03573012a75
#
_entry.id   9443a2f1fa5c06760b0fe03573012a75
#
_cell.length_a   1.000
_cell.length_b   1.000
_cell.length_c   1.000
_cell.angle_alpha   90.00
_cell.angle_beta   90.00
_cell.angle_gamma   90.00
#
_symmetry.space_group_name_H-M   'P 1'
#
loop_
_entity.id
_entity.type
_entity.pdbx_description
1 polymer ?
#
loop_
_entity_poly.entity_id
_entity_poly.type
_entity_poly.pdbx_seq_one_letter_code
_entity_poly.pdbx_strand_id
1 'polypeptide(L)'
;MKSIIYIGMDVHKKTYSLCALLKETGEIIGETKIPADVSLIIRFIENTKKSVDSDDVQIKTGYEAGCLGYSLYWQLAEKGIECDILAPSTMQRSAKNKVVKNDRRDARNIATNLANGTYKSVYVPTDEDVEIKEYIRMMHDFKIELKKVKQHINAFLLRFGHQYPGKSKWIPAHIKWLKELKLSDMHREILDEYLSQLEILTEKIERFKYRLEELSQKETYKEKIGQLRCIKGIDTTVAMTMHAETSDFDRFPTANAFASYCGLTPGEDSSGESYHRLGITKQGNSTIRTTLVEAAQVIVRGTIGKKGKKVKSKQKDQDGKVIDYADKAVIRLQKKYHRMIFRGVKRNIAITAVARELACFVWGIETGHIT
;
A
#
# COMPACT_ATOMS: atom_id res chain seq x y z
N MET A 1 20.95 27.42 -27.24
CA MET A 1 21.24 26.53 -26.10
C MET A 1 19.91 25.97 -25.62
N LYS A 2 19.83 24.69 -25.26
CA LYS A 2 18.58 24.12 -24.76
C LYS A 2 18.38 24.58 -23.32
N SER A 3 17.30 25.31 -23.05
CA SER A 3 16.97 25.77 -21.70
C SER A 3 15.94 24.83 -21.05
N ILE A 4 16.12 24.54 -19.77
CA ILE A 4 15.19 23.67 -19.03
C ILE A 4 14.56 24.46 -17.89
N ILE A 5 13.22 24.51 -17.89
CA ILE A 5 12.45 25.13 -16.81
C ILE A 5 11.80 24.04 -15.96
N TYR A 6 12.06 24.05 -14.67
CA TYR A 6 11.43 23.19 -13.69
C TYR A 6 10.28 23.89 -13.01
N ILE A 7 9.08 23.33 -13.09
CA ILE A 7 7.88 23.89 -12.46
C ILE A 7 7.46 23.00 -11.29
N GLY A 8 7.74 23.47 -10.08
CA GLY A 8 7.25 22.85 -8.85
C GLY A 8 5.85 23.33 -8.52
N MET A 9 4.98 22.39 -8.18
CA MET A 9 3.57 22.66 -7.89
C MET A 9 3.21 22.14 -6.51
N ASP A 10 2.80 23.01 -5.59
CA ASP A 10 2.15 22.63 -4.34
C ASP A 10 0.64 22.61 -4.58
N VAL A 11 0.06 21.39 -4.58
CA VAL A 11 -1.30 21.14 -5.07
C VAL A 11 -2.26 20.85 -3.91
N HIS A 12 -3.33 21.63 -3.86
CA HIS A 12 -4.42 21.51 -2.91
C HIS A 12 -5.77 21.40 -3.61
N LYS A 13 -6.81 20.96 -2.89
CA LYS A 13 -8.17 20.76 -3.44
C LYS A 13 -8.72 22.00 -4.20
N LYS A 14 -8.41 23.22 -3.75
CA LYS A 14 -8.98 24.45 -4.29
C LYS A 14 -7.98 25.36 -5.00
N THR A 15 -6.70 25.20 -4.73
CA THR A 15 -5.66 26.10 -5.24
C THR A 15 -4.36 25.35 -5.50
N TYR A 16 -3.61 25.82 -6.50
CA TYR A 16 -2.25 25.38 -6.78
C TYR A 16 -1.29 26.55 -6.63
N SER A 17 -0.17 26.35 -5.95
CA SER A 17 0.95 27.29 -5.90
C SER A 17 2.05 26.78 -6.82
N LEU A 18 2.46 27.61 -7.77
CA LEU A 18 3.42 27.27 -8.82
C LEU A 18 4.69 28.08 -8.66
N CYS A 19 5.84 27.43 -8.92
CA CYS A 19 7.14 28.07 -8.96
C CYS A 19 7.92 27.55 -10.17
N ALA A 20 8.35 28.45 -11.05
CA ALA A 20 9.19 28.16 -12.20
C ALA A 20 10.64 28.53 -11.90
N LEU A 21 11.54 27.57 -12.05
CA LEU A 21 12.98 27.70 -11.81
C LEU A 21 13.73 27.39 -13.11
N LEU A 22 14.57 28.31 -13.55
CA LEU A 22 15.45 28.12 -14.69
C LEU A 22 16.69 27.35 -14.27
N LYS A 23 16.98 26.23 -14.95
CA LYS A 23 18.07 25.31 -14.55
C LYS A 23 19.44 25.96 -14.62
N GLU A 24 19.69 26.72 -15.69
CA GLU A 24 20.99 27.26 -16.05
C GLU A 24 21.49 28.28 -15.02
N THR A 25 20.58 29.13 -14.52
CA THR A 25 20.93 30.20 -13.56
C THR A 25 20.54 29.84 -12.12
N GLY A 26 19.64 28.87 -11.92
CA GLY A 26 19.04 28.58 -10.62
C GLY A 26 18.05 29.65 -10.15
N GLU A 27 17.70 30.60 -11.02
CA GLU A 27 16.80 31.72 -10.71
C GLU A 27 15.32 31.32 -10.79
N ILE A 28 14.52 31.89 -9.91
CA ILE A 28 13.07 31.78 -9.97
C ILE A 28 12.56 32.83 -10.95
N ILE A 29 12.05 32.38 -12.10
CA ILE A 29 11.58 33.25 -13.19
C ILE A 29 10.06 33.47 -13.14
N GLY A 30 9.34 32.77 -12.27
CA GLY A 30 7.90 32.98 -12.09
C GLY A 30 7.35 32.30 -10.88
N GLU A 31 6.39 32.91 -10.22
CA GLU A 31 5.63 32.34 -9.11
C GLU A 31 4.20 32.87 -9.15
N THR A 32 3.26 31.98 -8.86
CA THR A 32 1.85 32.36 -8.78
C THR A 32 1.06 31.38 -7.89
N LYS A 33 -0.09 31.85 -7.42
CA LYS A 33 -1.11 31.01 -6.80
C LYS A 33 -2.37 31.13 -7.64
N ILE A 34 -2.91 29.98 -8.07
CA ILE A 34 -4.06 29.89 -8.97
C ILE A 34 -5.16 29.01 -8.39
N PRO A 35 -6.40 29.14 -8.81
CA PRO A 35 -7.42 28.11 -8.61
C PRO A 35 -6.97 26.76 -9.15
N ALA A 36 -7.55 25.67 -8.63
CA ALA A 36 -7.23 24.29 -9.06
C ALA A 36 -7.82 24.02 -10.45
N ASP A 37 -7.13 24.51 -11.48
CA ASP A 37 -7.50 24.41 -12.90
C ASP A 37 -6.24 24.19 -13.74
N VAL A 38 -6.22 23.09 -14.51
CA VAL A 38 -5.10 22.72 -15.37
C VAL A 38 -4.87 23.73 -16.49
N SER A 39 -5.92 24.38 -17.00
CA SER A 39 -5.79 25.42 -18.04
C SER A 39 -4.95 26.59 -17.58
N LEU A 40 -5.02 26.93 -16.28
CA LEU A 40 -4.21 27.99 -15.69
C LEU A 40 -2.75 27.56 -15.48
N ILE A 41 -2.49 26.28 -15.25
CA ILE A 41 -1.12 25.73 -15.24
C ILE A 41 -0.52 25.87 -16.64
N ILE A 42 -1.26 25.47 -17.68
CA ILE A 42 -0.80 25.58 -19.08
C ILE A 42 -0.48 27.03 -19.42
N ARG A 43 -1.38 27.94 -19.08
CA ARG A 43 -1.15 29.38 -19.29
C ARG A 43 0.11 29.89 -18.57
N PHE A 44 0.35 29.44 -17.35
CA PHE A 44 1.56 29.79 -16.61
C PHE A 44 2.81 29.23 -17.29
N ILE A 45 2.79 27.97 -17.77
CA ILE A 45 3.86 27.34 -18.54
C ILE A 45 4.18 28.17 -19.81
N GLU A 46 3.17 28.54 -20.58
CA GLU A 46 3.33 29.30 -21.81
C GLU A 46 3.93 30.72 -21.55
N ASN A 47 3.44 31.39 -20.51
CA ASN A 47 3.98 32.69 -20.12
C ASN A 47 5.44 32.58 -19.67
N THR A 48 5.77 31.53 -18.92
CA THR A 48 7.14 31.30 -18.44
C THR A 48 8.09 30.96 -19.59
N LYS A 49 7.64 30.20 -20.60
CA LYS A 49 8.43 29.95 -21.82
C LYS A 49 8.79 31.23 -22.54
N LYS A 50 7.84 32.15 -22.66
CA LYS A 50 8.04 33.44 -23.34
C LYS A 50 9.02 34.40 -22.63
N SER A 51 9.25 34.18 -21.33
CA SER A 51 10.19 35.01 -20.54
C SER A 51 11.65 34.58 -20.67
N VAL A 52 11.91 33.44 -21.33
CA VAL A 52 13.27 32.94 -21.56
C VAL A 52 13.67 33.15 -23.01
N ASP A 53 14.80 33.79 -23.24
CA ASP A 53 15.34 34.04 -24.56
C ASP A 53 16.06 32.80 -25.13
N SER A 54 15.25 31.80 -25.53
CA SER A 54 15.72 30.53 -26.11
C SER A 54 14.65 29.92 -26.99
N ASP A 55 15.04 29.47 -28.18
CA ASP A 55 14.14 28.81 -29.14
C ASP A 55 13.82 27.32 -28.74
N ASP A 56 14.65 26.71 -27.92
CA ASP A 56 14.48 25.32 -27.44
C ASP A 56 14.34 25.30 -25.92
N VAL A 57 13.09 25.38 -25.45
CA VAL A 57 12.75 25.36 -24.01
C VAL A 57 12.03 24.06 -23.65
N GLN A 58 12.67 23.24 -22.85
CA GLN A 58 12.06 22.04 -22.26
C GLN A 58 11.42 22.37 -20.91
N ILE A 59 10.19 21.92 -20.71
CA ILE A 59 9.47 22.04 -19.44
C ILE A 59 9.43 20.68 -18.74
N LYS A 60 9.74 20.69 -17.44
CA LYS A 60 9.52 19.57 -16.53
C LYS A 60 8.71 20.04 -15.33
N THR A 61 7.60 19.39 -15.08
CA THR A 61 6.73 19.75 -13.97
C THR A 61 6.73 18.68 -12.91
N GLY A 62 6.30 18.99 -11.70
CA GLY A 62 6.09 17.99 -10.67
C GLY A 62 5.41 18.53 -9.43
N TYR A 63 4.81 17.59 -8.68
CA TYR A 63 4.16 17.90 -7.42
C TYR A 63 4.41 16.79 -6.38
N GLU A 64 4.26 17.13 -5.10
CA GLU A 64 4.43 16.19 -3.99
C GLU A 64 3.25 15.21 -3.92
N ALA A 65 3.53 13.91 -3.78
CA ALA A 65 2.48 12.89 -3.59
C ALA A 65 1.63 13.20 -2.36
N GLY A 66 0.32 13.27 -2.56
CA GLY A 66 -0.64 13.66 -1.54
C GLY A 66 -2.02 13.05 -1.76
N CYS A 67 -3.03 13.60 -1.08
CA CYS A 67 -4.41 13.09 -1.10
C CYS A 67 -5.15 13.30 -2.43
N LEU A 68 -4.62 14.09 -3.37
CA LEU A 68 -5.23 14.33 -4.68
C LEU A 68 -4.99 13.20 -5.69
N GLY A 69 -4.18 12.20 -5.32
CA GLY A 69 -3.92 11.04 -6.18
C GLY A 69 -3.24 11.41 -7.49
N TYR A 70 -3.67 10.79 -8.58
CA TYR A 70 -3.03 10.87 -9.89
C TYR A 70 -3.77 11.75 -10.90
N SER A 71 -4.94 12.33 -10.56
CA SER A 71 -5.80 13.01 -11.53
C SER A 71 -5.12 14.19 -12.23
N LEU A 72 -4.33 14.98 -11.51
CA LEU A 72 -3.56 16.07 -12.09
C LEU A 72 -2.47 15.56 -13.05
N TYR A 73 -1.79 14.48 -12.68
CA TYR A 73 -0.79 13.83 -13.53
C TYR A 73 -1.40 13.43 -14.89
N TRP A 74 -2.53 12.75 -14.89
CA TRP A 74 -3.20 12.32 -16.13
C TRP A 74 -3.68 13.51 -16.97
N GLN A 75 -4.26 14.52 -16.34
CA GLN A 75 -4.70 15.74 -17.04
C GLN A 75 -3.53 16.48 -17.72
N LEU A 76 -2.36 16.52 -17.09
CA LEU A 76 -1.15 17.11 -17.68
C LEU A 76 -0.59 16.23 -18.80
N ALA A 77 -0.57 14.90 -18.62
CA ALA A 77 -0.13 13.94 -19.62
C ALA A 77 -0.99 13.99 -20.89
N GLU A 78 -2.32 14.12 -20.78
CA GLU A 78 -3.25 14.33 -21.90
C GLU A 78 -2.92 15.60 -22.71
N LYS A 79 -2.31 16.60 -22.09
CA LYS A 79 -1.84 17.85 -22.74
C LYS A 79 -0.37 17.78 -23.19
N GLY A 80 0.26 16.59 -23.10
CA GLY A 80 1.65 16.40 -23.49
C GLY A 80 2.68 17.07 -22.55
N ILE A 81 2.28 17.35 -21.31
CA ILE A 81 3.14 17.98 -20.30
C ILE A 81 3.75 16.88 -19.42
N GLU A 82 5.09 16.78 -19.45
CA GLU A 82 5.84 15.87 -18.58
C GLU A 82 5.67 16.27 -17.11
N CYS A 83 5.22 15.36 -16.26
CA CYS A 83 5.00 15.61 -14.85
C CYS A 83 5.51 14.45 -13.98
N ASP A 84 6.28 14.76 -12.95
CA ASP A 84 6.70 13.84 -11.92
C ASP A 84 5.86 13.98 -10.65
N ILE A 85 5.54 12.87 -10.00
CA ILE A 85 4.99 12.88 -8.65
C ILE A 85 6.12 12.56 -7.68
N LEU A 86 6.48 13.49 -6.81
CA LEU A 86 7.63 13.38 -5.93
C LEU A 86 7.25 12.68 -4.62
N ALA A 87 8.01 11.66 -4.21
CA ALA A 87 7.81 10.99 -2.92
C ALA A 87 8.29 11.88 -1.76
N PRO A 88 7.41 12.31 -0.83
CA PRO A 88 7.70 13.28 0.23
C PRO A 88 8.90 12.90 1.12
N SER A 89 9.03 11.62 1.41
CA SER A 89 10.08 11.08 2.29
C SER A 89 11.48 11.11 1.68
N THR A 90 11.59 11.35 0.36
CA THR A 90 12.87 11.34 -0.36
C THR A 90 13.34 12.73 -0.74
N MET A 91 12.47 13.73 -0.66
CA MET A 91 12.79 15.12 -0.98
C MET A 91 13.70 15.75 0.07
N GLN A 92 14.69 16.49 -0.36
CA GLN A 92 15.50 17.30 0.53
C GLN A 92 14.72 18.53 1.00
N ARG A 93 14.76 18.81 2.30
CA ARG A 93 14.15 20.00 2.91
C ARG A 93 15.20 20.75 3.72
N SER A 94 15.35 22.06 3.46
CA SER A 94 16.22 22.90 4.28
C SER A 94 15.70 22.99 5.73
N ALA A 95 16.61 23.22 6.70
CA ALA A 95 16.23 23.37 8.11
C ALA A 95 15.21 24.52 8.32
N LYS A 96 15.31 25.61 7.55
CA LYS A 96 14.34 26.72 7.58
C LYS A 96 12.94 26.32 7.11
N ASN A 97 12.83 25.41 6.12
CA ASN A 97 11.56 24.94 5.61
C ASN A 97 10.84 23.97 6.56
N LYS A 98 11.55 23.43 7.58
CA LYS A 98 10.91 22.62 8.62
C LYS A 98 10.14 23.48 9.64
N VAL A 99 10.53 24.71 9.82
CA VAL A 99 9.96 25.60 10.87
C VAL A 99 8.87 26.54 10.30
N VAL A 100 9.01 26.98 9.05
CA VAL A 100 8.04 27.90 8.40
C VAL A 100 7.49 27.23 7.15
N LYS A 101 6.27 26.72 7.25
CA LYS A 101 5.53 26.08 6.16
C LYS A 101 4.56 27.06 5.51
N ASN A 102 4.69 27.27 4.18
CA ASN A 102 3.66 27.90 3.36
C ASN A 102 3.74 27.39 1.92
N ASP A 103 2.62 27.41 1.23
CA ASP A 103 2.41 26.85 -0.12
C ASP A 103 3.47 27.37 -1.14
N ARG A 104 3.85 28.64 -1.07
CA ARG A 104 4.86 29.24 -1.97
C ARG A 104 6.24 28.61 -1.76
N ARG A 105 6.64 28.38 -0.49
CA ARG A 105 7.92 27.74 -0.17
C ARG A 105 7.92 26.27 -0.54
N ASP A 106 6.78 25.60 -0.39
CA ASP A 106 6.64 24.19 -0.75
C ASP A 106 6.75 24.05 -2.28
N ALA A 107 6.12 24.90 -3.09
CA ALA A 107 6.30 24.94 -4.54
C ALA A 107 7.76 25.19 -4.96
N ARG A 108 8.47 26.13 -4.31
CA ARG A 108 9.90 26.37 -4.53
C ARG A 108 10.76 25.14 -4.21
N ASN A 109 10.47 24.50 -3.07
CA ASN A 109 11.19 23.29 -2.67
C ASN A 109 11.00 22.15 -3.67
N ILE A 110 9.79 21.99 -4.21
CA ILE A 110 9.48 21.00 -5.25
C ILE A 110 10.28 21.33 -6.53
N ALA A 111 10.25 22.59 -7.00
CA ALA A 111 11.02 23.01 -8.18
C ALA A 111 12.53 22.76 -8.01
N THR A 112 13.07 23.07 -6.82
CA THR A 112 14.49 22.82 -6.49
C THR A 112 14.83 21.34 -6.49
N ASN A 113 13.99 20.49 -5.90
CA ASN A 113 14.22 19.05 -5.91
C ASN A 113 14.13 18.46 -7.32
N LEU A 114 13.21 18.96 -8.17
CA LEU A 114 13.13 18.59 -9.58
C LEU A 114 14.42 18.96 -10.32
N ALA A 115 14.91 20.19 -10.15
CA ALA A 115 16.12 20.69 -10.83
C ALA A 115 17.38 19.92 -10.41
N ASN A 116 17.47 19.54 -9.14
CA ASN A 116 18.64 18.85 -8.58
C ASN A 116 18.53 17.31 -8.65
N GLY A 117 17.39 16.76 -9.07
CA GLY A 117 17.17 15.30 -9.06
C GLY A 117 17.20 14.69 -7.65
N THR A 118 16.89 15.46 -6.60
CA THR A 118 17.00 15.04 -5.19
C THR A 118 15.68 14.47 -4.65
N TYR A 119 15.01 13.66 -5.47
CA TYR A 119 13.76 12.99 -5.14
C TYR A 119 13.68 11.63 -5.80
N LYS A 120 12.72 10.81 -5.36
CA LYS A 120 12.29 9.60 -6.08
C LYS A 120 10.89 9.87 -6.64
N SER A 121 10.73 9.58 -7.93
CA SER A 121 9.43 9.64 -8.56
C SER A 121 8.52 8.53 -8.05
N VAL A 122 7.25 8.84 -7.81
CA VAL A 122 6.21 7.86 -7.49
C VAL A 122 5.76 7.20 -8.79
N TYR A 123 5.75 5.89 -8.81
CA TYR A 123 5.19 5.16 -9.93
C TYR A 123 3.68 5.41 -10.04
N VAL A 124 3.22 5.79 -11.22
CA VAL A 124 1.80 5.97 -11.53
C VAL A 124 1.27 4.68 -12.13
N PRO A 125 0.33 3.98 -11.44
CA PRO A 125 -0.24 2.73 -11.92
C PRO A 125 -1.12 2.93 -13.16
N THR A 126 -1.48 1.84 -13.82
CA THR A 126 -2.52 1.85 -14.84
C THR A 126 -3.89 2.17 -14.22
N ASP A 127 -4.82 2.68 -15.03
CA ASP A 127 -6.17 2.99 -14.55
C ASP A 127 -6.86 1.74 -13.96
N GLU A 128 -6.67 0.57 -14.60
CA GLU A 128 -7.22 -0.70 -14.12
C GLU A 128 -6.68 -1.07 -12.73
N ASP A 129 -5.37 -0.93 -12.50
CA ASP A 129 -4.77 -1.19 -11.20
C ASP A 129 -5.25 -0.20 -10.14
N VAL A 130 -5.49 1.07 -10.52
CA VAL A 130 -6.05 2.08 -9.61
C VAL A 130 -7.47 1.73 -9.21
N GLU A 131 -8.33 1.32 -10.14
CA GLU A 131 -9.70 0.88 -9.84
C GLU A 131 -9.72 -0.32 -8.89
N ILE A 132 -8.90 -1.33 -9.15
CA ILE A 132 -8.79 -2.52 -8.29
C ILE A 132 -8.24 -2.14 -6.91
N LYS A 133 -7.25 -1.28 -6.85
CA LYS A 133 -6.69 -0.76 -5.60
C LYS A 133 -7.74 -0.06 -4.75
N GLU A 134 -8.54 0.83 -5.34
CA GLU A 134 -9.63 1.51 -4.63
C GLU A 134 -10.73 0.53 -4.19
N TYR A 135 -11.05 -0.48 -5.02
CA TYR A 135 -12.00 -1.52 -4.65
C TYR A 135 -11.53 -2.35 -3.44
N ILE A 136 -10.23 -2.71 -3.41
CA ILE A 136 -9.62 -3.44 -2.28
C ILE A 136 -9.61 -2.56 -1.01
N ARG A 137 -9.31 -1.27 -1.15
CA ARG A 137 -9.31 -0.32 -0.02
C ARG A 137 -10.71 -0.14 0.55
N MET A 138 -11.72 0.03 -0.31
CA MET A 138 -13.12 0.03 0.10
C MET A 138 -13.48 -1.24 0.88
N MET A 139 -13.13 -2.42 0.37
CA MET A 139 -13.37 -3.67 1.09
C MET A 139 -12.65 -3.71 2.45
N HIS A 140 -11.45 -3.15 2.55
CA HIS A 140 -10.72 -3.06 3.81
C HIS A 140 -11.45 -2.17 4.83
N ASP A 141 -12.03 -1.05 4.39
CA ASP A 141 -12.83 -0.16 5.25
C ASP A 141 -14.05 -0.89 5.81
N PHE A 142 -14.78 -1.65 4.97
CA PHE A 142 -15.89 -2.49 5.45
C PHE A 142 -15.43 -3.58 6.46
N LYS A 143 -14.23 -4.15 6.31
CA LYS A 143 -13.66 -5.06 7.31
C LYS A 143 -13.38 -4.35 8.64
N ILE A 144 -12.93 -3.10 8.62
CA ILE A 144 -12.73 -2.28 9.82
C ILE A 144 -14.07 -2.03 10.50
N GLU A 145 -15.11 -1.67 9.76
CA GLU A 145 -16.47 -1.48 10.30
C GLU A 145 -17.03 -2.76 10.91
N LEU A 146 -16.90 -3.90 10.23
CA LEU A 146 -17.29 -5.19 10.76
C LEU A 146 -16.58 -5.51 12.09
N LYS A 147 -15.29 -5.20 12.18
CA LYS A 147 -14.51 -5.36 13.42
C LYS A 147 -15.07 -4.46 14.53
N LYS A 148 -15.45 -3.20 14.24
CA LYS A 148 -16.05 -2.28 15.21
C LYS A 148 -17.39 -2.82 15.72
N VAL A 149 -18.26 -3.29 14.83
CA VAL A 149 -19.54 -3.90 15.24
C VAL A 149 -19.33 -5.10 16.16
N LYS A 150 -18.40 -5.99 15.83
CA LYS A 150 -18.02 -7.12 16.70
C LYS A 150 -17.50 -6.67 18.06
N GLN A 151 -16.77 -5.56 18.14
CA GLN A 151 -16.32 -4.97 19.39
C GLN A 151 -17.49 -4.38 20.19
N HIS A 152 -18.45 -3.70 19.55
CA HIS A 152 -19.65 -3.16 20.20
C HIS A 152 -20.48 -4.28 20.82
N ILE A 153 -20.74 -5.38 20.09
CA ILE A 153 -21.44 -6.55 20.62
C ILE A 153 -20.71 -7.13 21.84
N ASN A 154 -19.40 -7.33 21.74
CA ASN A 154 -18.62 -7.86 22.88
C ASN A 154 -18.66 -6.94 24.09
N ALA A 155 -18.55 -5.63 23.89
CA ALA A 155 -18.60 -4.63 24.96
C ALA A 155 -20.00 -4.56 25.59
N PHE A 156 -21.06 -4.63 24.78
CA PHE A 156 -22.45 -4.72 25.26
C PHE A 156 -22.64 -5.94 26.17
N LEU A 157 -22.29 -7.13 25.68
CA LEU A 157 -22.42 -8.36 26.45
C LEU A 157 -21.64 -8.32 27.77
N LEU A 158 -20.41 -7.78 27.73
CA LEU A 158 -19.57 -7.67 28.93
C LEU A 158 -20.20 -6.78 30.00
N ARG A 159 -20.77 -5.63 29.61
CA ARG A 159 -21.43 -4.70 30.54
C ARG A 159 -22.60 -5.33 31.28
N PHE A 160 -23.32 -6.26 30.64
CA PHE A 160 -24.49 -6.93 31.21
C PHE A 160 -24.21 -8.36 31.69
N GLY A 161 -22.91 -8.72 31.85
CA GLY A 161 -22.50 -10.00 32.47
C GLY A 161 -22.72 -11.24 31.61
N HIS A 162 -22.98 -11.07 30.31
CA HIS A 162 -23.20 -12.20 29.40
C HIS A 162 -21.89 -12.71 28.82
N GLN A 163 -21.62 -14.01 28.99
CA GLN A 163 -20.41 -14.66 28.46
C GLN A 163 -20.80 -15.86 27.60
N TYR A 164 -20.28 -15.92 26.40
CA TYR A 164 -20.45 -17.09 25.55
C TYR A 164 -19.62 -18.26 26.10
N PRO A 165 -20.25 -19.43 26.37
CA PRO A 165 -19.56 -20.57 26.98
C PRO A 165 -18.61 -21.29 26.01
N GLY A 166 -18.74 -21.06 24.70
CA GLY A 166 -17.91 -21.73 23.70
C GLY A 166 -16.54 -21.06 23.50
N LYS A 167 -15.61 -21.81 22.90
CA LYS A 167 -14.23 -21.37 22.67
C LYS A 167 -14.08 -20.35 21.53
N SER A 168 -14.90 -20.44 20.48
CA SER A 168 -14.76 -19.65 19.25
C SER A 168 -15.96 -18.74 19.05
N LYS A 169 -15.71 -17.45 18.89
CA LYS A 169 -16.74 -16.44 18.57
C LYS A 169 -16.94 -16.31 17.05
N TRP A 170 -18.07 -15.75 16.65
CA TRP A 170 -18.45 -15.40 15.25
C TRP A 170 -18.60 -16.63 14.33
N ILE A 171 -18.85 -17.78 14.92
CA ILE A 171 -19.28 -19.01 14.24
C ILE A 171 -20.80 -19.15 14.35
N PRO A 172 -21.48 -20.01 13.54
CA PRO A 172 -22.93 -20.18 13.58
C PRO A 172 -23.48 -20.44 14.99
N ALA A 173 -22.79 -21.26 15.78
CA ALA A 173 -23.20 -21.55 17.17
C ALA A 173 -23.16 -20.31 18.09
N HIS A 174 -22.17 -19.40 17.89
CA HIS A 174 -22.13 -18.15 18.65
C HIS A 174 -23.24 -17.19 18.21
N ILE A 175 -23.50 -17.09 16.91
CA ILE A 175 -24.60 -16.23 16.40
C ILE A 175 -25.96 -16.75 16.89
N LYS A 176 -26.17 -18.08 16.87
CA LYS A 176 -27.37 -18.69 17.41
C LYS A 176 -27.56 -18.34 18.89
N TRP A 177 -26.50 -18.51 19.71
CA TRP A 177 -26.51 -18.15 21.13
C TRP A 177 -26.87 -16.68 21.34
N LEU A 178 -26.32 -15.74 20.54
CA LEU A 178 -26.64 -14.32 20.62
C LEU A 178 -28.13 -14.06 20.34
N LYS A 179 -28.72 -14.73 19.36
CA LYS A 179 -30.15 -14.62 19.00
C LYS A 179 -31.07 -15.21 20.08
N GLU A 180 -30.62 -16.25 20.79
CA GLU A 180 -31.41 -16.95 21.83
C GLU A 180 -31.18 -16.40 23.26
N LEU A 181 -30.29 -15.42 23.43
CA LEU A 181 -29.97 -14.85 24.73
C LEU A 181 -31.19 -14.18 25.35
N LYS A 182 -31.54 -14.53 26.59
CA LYS A 182 -32.65 -13.89 27.32
C LYS A 182 -32.26 -12.50 27.81
N LEU A 183 -32.92 -11.48 27.31
CA LEU A 183 -32.68 -10.06 27.58
C LEU A 183 -33.99 -9.36 27.85
N SER A 184 -33.96 -8.15 28.45
CA SER A 184 -35.08 -7.25 28.45
C SER A 184 -35.36 -6.75 27.03
N ASP A 185 -36.57 -6.28 26.78
CA ASP A 185 -37.03 -5.83 25.44
C ASP A 185 -36.06 -4.80 24.83
N MET A 186 -35.66 -3.78 25.59
CA MET A 186 -34.71 -2.76 25.12
C MET A 186 -33.31 -3.33 24.83
N HIS A 187 -32.80 -4.24 25.68
CA HIS A 187 -31.52 -4.87 25.42
C HIS A 187 -31.56 -5.81 24.23
N ARG A 188 -32.67 -6.46 23.97
CA ARG A 188 -32.89 -7.29 22.78
C ARG A 188 -32.86 -6.44 21.53
N GLU A 189 -33.63 -5.35 21.51
CA GLU A 189 -33.63 -4.39 20.39
C GLU A 189 -32.21 -3.89 20.06
N ILE A 190 -31.45 -3.44 21.08
CA ILE A 190 -30.06 -2.99 20.90
C ILE A 190 -29.19 -4.09 20.29
N LEU A 191 -29.29 -5.33 20.79
CA LEU A 191 -28.47 -6.42 20.28
C LEU A 191 -28.87 -6.81 18.85
N ASP A 192 -30.17 -6.80 18.55
CA ASP A 192 -30.69 -7.15 17.21
C ASP A 192 -30.26 -6.13 16.16
N GLU A 193 -30.18 -4.84 16.48
CA GLU A 193 -29.62 -3.81 15.60
C GLU A 193 -28.14 -4.07 15.30
N TYR A 194 -27.33 -4.40 16.32
CA TYR A 194 -25.94 -4.78 16.09
C TYR A 194 -25.77 -6.06 15.27
N LEU A 195 -26.68 -7.06 15.47
CA LEU A 195 -26.66 -8.30 14.69
C LEU A 195 -27.06 -8.06 13.24
N SER A 196 -28.02 -7.18 12.98
CA SER A 196 -28.40 -6.74 11.63
C SER A 196 -27.20 -6.10 10.91
N GLN A 197 -26.52 -5.17 11.56
CA GLN A 197 -25.28 -4.56 10.99
C GLN A 197 -24.19 -5.60 10.74
N LEU A 198 -23.99 -6.56 11.66
CA LEU A 198 -23.04 -7.65 11.50
C LEU A 198 -23.33 -8.47 10.24
N GLU A 199 -24.58 -8.82 10.01
CA GLU A 199 -25.04 -9.60 8.87
C GLU A 199 -24.83 -8.85 7.56
N ILE A 200 -25.31 -7.61 7.46
CA ILE A 200 -25.14 -6.75 6.27
C ILE A 200 -23.67 -6.58 5.89
N LEU A 201 -22.79 -6.29 6.86
CA LEU A 201 -21.37 -6.10 6.60
C LEU A 201 -20.69 -7.41 6.20
N THR A 202 -21.10 -8.54 6.78
CA THR A 202 -20.56 -9.86 6.42
C THR A 202 -20.92 -10.23 4.98
N GLU A 203 -22.18 -10.06 4.58
CA GLU A 203 -22.64 -10.32 3.22
C GLU A 203 -21.94 -9.42 2.19
N LYS A 204 -21.81 -8.11 2.49
CA LYS A 204 -21.07 -7.18 1.62
C LYS A 204 -19.63 -7.63 1.40
N ILE A 205 -18.92 -8.02 2.47
CA ILE A 205 -17.52 -8.46 2.38
C ILE A 205 -17.40 -9.74 1.57
N GLU A 206 -18.32 -10.71 1.72
CA GLU A 206 -18.31 -11.94 0.91
C GLU A 206 -18.59 -11.63 -0.57
N ARG A 207 -19.51 -10.73 -0.89
CA ARG A 207 -19.75 -10.26 -2.26
C ARG A 207 -18.52 -9.58 -2.86
N PHE A 208 -17.79 -8.76 -2.09
CA PHE A 208 -16.55 -8.14 -2.54
C PHE A 208 -15.45 -9.16 -2.82
N LYS A 209 -15.32 -10.20 -2.00
CA LYS A 209 -14.38 -11.30 -2.24
C LYS A 209 -14.73 -12.06 -3.52
N TYR A 210 -16.01 -12.34 -3.73
CA TYR A 210 -16.47 -13.00 -4.95
C TYR A 210 -16.11 -12.16 -6.19
N ARG A 211 -16.36 -10.85 -6.14
CA ARG A 211 -15.99 -9.95 -7.24
C ARG A 211 -14.48 -9.90 -7.49
N LEU A 212 -13.66 -9.91 -6.45
CA LEU A 212 -12.21 -10.00 -6.60
C LEU A 212 -11.76 -11.34 -7.21
N GLU A 213 -12.45 -12.44 -6.90
CA GLU A 213 -12.18 -13.74 -7.54
C GLU A 213 -12.49 -13.67 -9.04
N GLU A 214 -13.61 -13.07 -9.44
CA GLU A 214 -13.93 -12.84 -10.87
C GLU A 214 -12.87 -11.97 -11.54
N LEU A 215 -12.50 -10.84 -10.94
CA LEU A 215 -11.49 -9.92 -11.48
C LEU A 215 -10.13 -10.61 -11.62
N SER A 216 -9.78 -11.51 -10.70
CA SER A 216 -8.52 -12.26 -10.76
C SER A 216 -8.44 -13.23 -11.95
N GLN A 217 -9.55 -13.53 -12.63
CA GLN A 217 -9.58 -14.39 -13.83
C GLN A 217 -9.38 -13.61 -15.13
N LYS A 218 -9.30 -12.27 -15.09
CA LYS A 218 -8.93 -11.48 -16.27
C LYS A 218 -7.52 -11.85 -16.73
N GLU A 219 -7.28 -11.80 -18.05
CA GLU A 219 -5.99 -12.13 -18.65
C GLU A 219 -4.80 -11.40 -18.00
N THR A 220 -4.99 -10.14 -17.62
CA THR A 220 -3.99 -9.30 -16.96
C THR A 220 -3.51 -9.88 -15.61
N TYR A 221 -4.39 -10.56 -14.87
CA TYR A 221 -4.12 -10.99 -13.49
C TYR A 221 -4.01 -12.50 -13.32
N LYS A 222 -4.70 -13.29 -14.17
CA LYS A 222 -4.93 -14.72 -13.99
C LYS A 222 -3.65 -15.51 -13.72
N GLU A 223 -2.62 -15.30 -14.50
CA GLU A 223 -1.35 -16.01 -14.37
C GLU A 223 -0.66 -15.68 -13.03
N LYS A 224 -0.38 -14.40 -12.80
CA LYS A 224 0.37 -13.95 -11.61
C LYS A 224 -0.37 -14.24 -10.31
N ILE A 225 -1.67 -13.98 -10.28
CA ILE A 225 -2.50 -14.29 -9.11
C ILE A 225 -2.56 -15.79 -8.86
N GLY A 226 -2.69 -16.61 -9.90
CA GLY A 226 -2.62 -18.08 -9.79
C GLY A 226 -1.31 -18.55 -9.20
N GLN A 227 -0.18 -18.03 -9.68
CA GLN A 227 1.16 -18.34 -9.20
C GLN A 227 1.36 -17.93 -7.72
N LEU A 228 0.98 -16.71 -7.34
CA LEU A 228 1.08 -16.24 -5.96
C LEU A 228 0.27 -17.09 -4.98
N ARG A 229 -0.91 -17.54 -5.40
CA ARG A 229 -1.81 -18.39 -4.58
C ARG A 229 -1.23 -19.76 -4.27
N CYS A 230 -0.17 -20.20 -4.96
CA CYS A 230 0.57 -21.43 -4.62
C CYS A 230 1.22 -21.36 -3.25
N ILE A 231 1.54 -20.17 -2.76
CA ILE A 231 2.10 -19.97 -1.42
C ILE A 231 0.99 -20.14 -0.38
N LYS A 232 1.23 -20.97 0.64
CA LYS A 232 0.34 -21.08 1.80
C LYS A 232 0.14 -19.70 2.45
N GLY A 233 -1.10 -19.35 2.76
CA GLY A 233 -1.44 -18.06 3.40
C GLY A 233 -1.74 -16.93 2.41
N ILE A 234 -1.51 -17.14 1.13
CA ILE A 234 -1.91 -16.22 0.08
C ILE A 234 -3.20 -16.75 -0.57
N ASP A 235 -4.31 -16.06 -0.40
CA ASP A 235 -5.56 -16.26 -1.13
C ASP A 235 -5.70 -15.21 -2.24
N THR A 236 -6.80 -15.26 -2.99
CA THR A 236 -7.04 -14.32 -4.08
C THR A 236 -7.03 -12.87 -3.62
N THR A 237 -7.67 -12.56 -2.50
CA THR A 237 -7.67 -11.21 -1.94
C THR A 237 -6.27 -10.73 -1.61
N VAL A 238 -5.47 -11.58 -0.95
CA VAL A 238 -4.08 -11.28 -0.58
C VAL A 238 -3.21 -11.09 -1.81
N ALA A 239 -3.33 -11.99 -2.80
CA ALA A 239 -2.58 -11.91 -4.06
C ALA A 239 -2.93 -10.63 -4.84
N MET A 240 -4.22 -10.37 -5.07
CA MET A 240 -4.70 -9.16 -5.72
C MET A 240 -4.26 -7.88 -5.01
N THR A 241 -4.29 -7.87 -3.67
CA THR A 241 -3.81 -6.72 -2.90
C THR A 241 -2.32 -6.46 -3.13
N MET A 242 -1.47 -7.50 -3.08
CA MET A 242 -0.04 -7.34 -3.30
C MET A 242 0.27 -6.88 -4.72
N HIS A 243 -0.40 -7.47 -5.71
CA HIS A 243 -0.23 -7.15 -7.11
C HIS A 243 -0.67 -5.71 -7.42
N ALA A 244 -1.93 -5.36 -7.14
CA ALA A 244 -2.48 -4.05 -7.45
C ALA A 244 -1.84 -2.89 -6.67
N GLU A 245 -1.50 -3.09 -5.39
CA GLU A 245 -0.80 -2.05 -4.60
C GLU A 245 0.65 -1.82 -5.06
N THR A 246 1.26 -2.80 -5.73
CA THR A 246 2.61 -2.69 -6.29
C THR A 246 2.59 -2.23 -7.74
N SER A 247 1.66 -2.76 -8.54
CA SER A 247 1.47 -2.63 -9.98
C SER A 247 2.65 -3.16 -10.79
N ASP A 248 3.78 -2.50 -10.77
CA ASP A 248 5.01 -2.89 -11.46
C ASP A 248 6.08 -3.37 -10.47
N PHE A 249 6.44 -4.65 -10.55
CA PHE A 249 7.48 -5.26 -9.72
C PHE A 249 8.89 -5.12 -10.32
N ASP A 250 9.01 -4.90 -11.63
CA ASP A 250 10.29 -4.78 -12.32
C ASP A 250 11.02 -3.47 -11.97
N ARG A 251 10.29 -2.48 -11.45
CA ARG A 251 10.89 -1.25 -10.88
C ARG A 251 11.76 -1.49 -9.64
N PHE A 252 11.71 -2.68 -9.07
CA PHE A 252 12.58 -3.07 -7.94
C PHE A 252 13.70 -3.98 -8.43
N PRO A 253 14.96 -3.50 -8.47
CA PRO A 253 16.07 -4.27 -9.01
C PRO A 253 16.42 -5.52 -8.21
N THR A 254 15.95 -5.62 -6.97
CA THR A 254 16.16 -6.78 -6.08
C THR A 254 14.99 -7.03 -5.17
N ALA A 255 14.84 -8.26 -4.73
CA ALA A 255 13.87 -8.65 -3.71
C ALA A 255 14.01 -7.84 -2.40
N ASN A 256 15.23 -7.47 -2.02
CA ASN A 256 15.47 -6.63 -0.85
C ASN A 256 14.99 -5.18 -1.06
N ALA A 257 15.07 -4.64 -2.27
CA ALA A 257 14.52 -3.33 -2.61
C ALA A 257 12.99 -3.32 -2.45
N PHE A 258 12.32 -4.40 -2.89
CA PHE A 258 10.88 -4.57 -2.67
C PHE A 258 10.54 -4.71 -1.17
N ALA A 259 11.28 -5.50 -0.40
CA ALA A 259 11.09 -5.61 1.05
C ALA A 259 11.30 -4.26 1.77
N SER A 260 12.20 -3.42 1.29
CA SER A 260 12.40 -2.06 1.78
C SER A 260 11.22 -1.15 1.43
N TYR A 261 10.69 -1.23 0.21
CA TYR A 261 9.47 -0.54 -0.20
C TYR A 261 8.26 -0.90 0.68
N CYS A 262 8.17 -2.15 1.13
CA CYS A 262 7.15 -2.59 2.09
C CYS A 262 7.40 -2.06 3.52
N GLY A 263 8.55 -1.43 3.80
CA GLY A 263 8.94 -0.96 5.12
C GLY A 263 9.18 -2.06 6.15
N LEU A 264 9.60 -3.25 5.68
CA LEU A 264 9.88 -4.44 6.48
C LEU A 264 11.37 -4.61 6.80
N THR A 265 12.23 -3.73 6.28
CA THR A 265 13.66 -3.74 6.59
C THR A 265 13.92 -3.08 7.95
N PRO A 266 14.85 -3.60 8.76
CA PRO A 266 15.26 -2.95 9.99
C PRO A 266 15.84 -1.57 9.71
N GLY A 267 15.51 -0.60 10.56
CA GLY A 267 16.27 0.64 10.65
C GLY A 267 17.58 0.40 11.38
N GLU A 268 18.52 1.29 11.16
CA GLU A 268 19.83 1.29 11.81
C GLU A 268 20.15 2.71 12.27
N ASP A 269 20.67 2.85 13.47
CA ASP A 269 21.18 4.08 14.03
C ASP A 269 22.56 3.76 14.61
N SER A 270 23.57 3.84 13.75
CA SER A 270 24.94 3.48 14.10
C SER A 270 25.84 4.68 13.89
N SER A 271 26.65 5.00 14.89
CA SER A 271 27.69 6.03 14.83
C SER A 271 29.00 5.55 15.45
N GLY A 272 30.09 5.57 14.66
CA GLY A 272 31.39 5.11 15.11
C GLY A 272 31.39 3.64 15.55
N GLU A 273 31.75 3.36 16.77
CA GLU A 273 31.78 2.00 17.34
C GLU A 273 30.42 1.51 17.87
N SER A 274 29.42 2.38 17.92
CA SER A 274 28.10 2.06 18.45
C SER A 274 27.17 1.58 17.34
N TYR A 275 26.68 0.33 17.45
CA TYR A 275 25.81 -0.30 16.48
C TYR A 275 24.43 -0.58 17.11
N HIS A 276 23.42 0.24 16.74
CA HIS A 276 22.05 0.08 17.22
C HIS A 276 21.11 -0.35 16.09
N ARG A 277 20.61 -1.58 16.18
CA ARG A 277 19.51 -2.05 15.34
C ARG A 277 18.18 -1.55 15.86
N LEU A 278 17.45 -0.83 15.04
CA LEU A 278 16.11 -0.38 15.32
C LEU A 278 15.06 -1.43 14.88
N GLY A 279 13.79 -1.17 15.16
CA GLY A 279 12.67 -1.89 14.57
C GLY A 279 12.60 -1.70 13.05
N ILE A 280 11.58 -2.26 12.40
CA ILE A 280 11.35 -2.03 10.96
C ILE A 280 11.08 -0.55 10.69
N THR A 281 11.50 -0.07 9.51
CA THR A 281 11.37 1.33 9.12
C THR A 281 9.93 1.82 9.06
N LYS A 282 8.98 0.93 8.73
CA LYS A 282 7.56 1.23 8.46
C LYS A 282 7.34 2.27 7.36
N GLN A 283 8.37 2.62 6.62
CA GLN A 283 8.27 3.49 5.45
C GLN A 283 7.61 2.75 4.28
N GLY A 284 7.03 3.50 3.33
CA GLY A 284 6.39 2.91 2.14
C GLY A 284 4.99 2.34 2.39
N ASN A 285 4.58 1.36 1.58
CA ASN A 285 3.19 0.90 1.51
C ASN A 285 2.75 0.11 2.75
N SER A 286 1.87 0.70 3.56
CA SER A 286 1.35 0.08 4.79
C SER A 286 0.36 -1.06 4.52
N THR A 287 -0.38 -1.00 3.41
CA THR A 287 -1.36 -2.03 3.02
C THR A 287 -0.64 -3.33 2.67
N ILE A 288 0.40 -3.26 1.82
CA ILE A 288 1.22 -4.43 1.48
C ILE A 288 1.89 -5.00 2.75
N ARG A 289 2.47 -4.15 3.59
CA ARG A 289 3.10 -4.58 4.84
C ARG A 289 2.14 -5.34 5.74
N THR A 290 0.93 -4.83 5.96
CA THR A 290 -0.10 -5.49 6.78
C THR A 290 -0.50 -6.82 6.17
N THR A 291 -0.75 -6.85 4.86
CA THR A 291 -1.12 -8.06 4.11
C THR A 291 -0.04 -9.15 4.20
N LEU A 292 1.24 -8.78 4.06
CA LEU A 292 2.37 -9.71 4.21
C LEU A 292 2.48 -10.27 5.64
N VAL A 293 2.25 -9.43 6.66
CA VAL A 293 2.27 -9.87 8.07
C VAL A 293 1.12 -10.82 8.36
N GLU A 294 -0.08 -10.55 7.85
CA GLU A 294 -1.24 -11.44 8.00
C GLU A 294 -1.02 -12.78 7.28
N ALA A 295 -0.51 -12.77 6.06
CA ALA A 295 -0.13 -13.99 5.34
C ALA A 295 0.93 -14.80 6.09
N ALA A 296 1.96 -14.14 6.63
CA ALA A 296 3.01 -14.77 7.43
C ALA A 296 2.45 -15.48 8.67
N GLN A 297 1.44 -14.92 9.34
CA GLN A 297 0.78 -15.58 10.47
C GLN A 297 0.09 -16.88 10.07
N VAL A 298 -0.43 -16.98 8.85
CA VAL A 298 -1.05 -18.22 8.33
C VAL A 298 0.03 -19.22 7.92
N ILE A 299 1.10 -18.77 7.30
CA ILE A 299 2.22 -19.62 6.85
C ILE A 299 2.81 -20.43 8.01
N VAL A 300 3.09 -19.76 9.13
CA VAL A 300 3.80 -20.38 10.26
C VAL A 300 2.98 -21.37 11.07
N ARG A 301 1.67 -21.48 10.82
CA ARG A 301 0.79 -22.42 11.53
C ARG A 301 0.95 -23.84 11.02
N GLY A 302 0.84 -24.82 11.94
CA GLY A 302 0.83 -26.24 11.63
C GLY A 302 2.22 -26.84 11.39
N THR A 303 2.26 -28.08 10.93
CA THR A 303 3.49 -28.86 10.72
C THR A 303 4.29 -28.31 9.52
N ILE A 304 5.61 -28.24 9.67
CA ILE A 304 6.54 -27.80 8.63
C ILE A 304 6.36 -28.63 7.36
N GLY A 305 6.16 -27.97 6.23
CA GLY A 305 6.02 -28.60 4.92
C GLY A 305 4.70 -29.34 4.65
N LYS A 306 3.83 -29.48 5.66
CA LYS A 306 2.52 -30.14 5.47
C LYS A 306 1.57 -29.26 4.69
N LYS A 307 1.14 -29.73 3.52
CA LYS A 307 0.13 -29.06 2.67
C LYS A 307 -1.28 -29.48 3.05
N GLY A 308 -2.16 -28.53 3.33
CA GLY A 308 -3.60 -28.78 3.50
C GLY A 308 -4.33 -28.90 2.15
N LYS A 309 -5.57 -29.41 2.18
CA LYS A 309 -6.41 -29.55 0.96
C LYS A 309 -6.54 -28.26 0.15
N LYS A 310 -6.72 -27.09 0.82
CA LYS A 310 -6.83 -25.79 0.17
C LYS A 310 -5.58 -25.39 -0.63
N VAL A 311 -4.38 -25.67 -0.11
CA VAL A 311 -3.12 -25.37 -0.84
C VAL A 311 -2.98 -26.29 -2.05
N LYS A 312 -3.23 -27.59 -1.90
CA LYS A 312 -3.20 -28.55 -3.00
C LYS A 312 -4.18 -28.17 -4.12
N SER A 313 -5.39 -27.72 -3.77
CA SER A 313 -6.39 -27.27 -4.74
C SER A 313 -5.94 -26.03 -5.53
N LYS A 314 -5.25 -25.08 -4.87
CA LYS A 314 -4.74 -23.87 -5.53
C LYS A 314 -3.53 -24.14 -6.43
N GLN A 315 -2.74 -25.14 -6.10
CA GLN A 315 -1.56 -25.56 -6.88
C GLN A 315 -1.93 -26.46 -8.06
N LYS A 316 -3.17 -26.97 -8.10
CA LYS A 316 -3.65 -27.76 -9.23
C LYS A 316 -3.60 -26.88 -10.49
N ASP A 317 -3.12 -27.44 -11.57
CA ASP A 317 -3.00 -26.79 -12.89
C ASP A 317 -2.00 -25.60 -12.97
N GLN A 318 -1.13 -25.44 -11.95
CA GLN A 318 -0.03 -24.48 -11.97
C GLN A 318 1.28 -25.13 -12.41
N ASP A 319 2.21 -24.30 -12.91
CA ASP A 319 3.54 -24.77 -13.32
C ASP A 319 4.29 -25.45 -12.17
N GLY A 320 4.93 -26.58 -12.44
CA GLY A 320 5.66 -27.38 -11.44
C GLY A 320 6.81 -26.58 -10.78
N LYS A 321 7.50 -25.71 -11.52
CA LYS A 321 8.58 -24.87 -10.97
C LYS A 321 8.04 -23.85 -9.97
N VAL A 322 6.88 -23.26 -10.25
CA VAL A 322 6.21 -22.33 -9.35
C VAL A 322 5.76 -23.04 -8.07
N ILE A 323 5.20 -24.24 -8.21
CA ILE A 323 4.79 -25.08 -7.05
C ILE A 323 6.00 -25.41 -6.18
N ASP A 324 7.08 -25.87 -6.77
CA ASP A 324 8.31 -26.22 -6.03
C ASP A 324 8.91 -25.00 -5.32
N TYR A 325 8.95 -23.84 -6.00
CA TYR A 325 9.39 -22.59 -5.41
C TYR A 325 8.52 -22.18 -4.22
N ALA A 326 7.20 -22.21 -4.38
CA ALA A 326 6.25 -21.88 -3.31
C ALA A 326 6.37 -22.84 -2.10
N ASP A 327 6.58 -24.14 -2.33
CA ASP A 327 6.77 -25.13 -1.27
C ASP A 327 8.08 -24.94 -0.52
N LYS A 328 9.19 -24.75 -1.25
CA LYS A 328 10.49 -24.40 -0.68
C LYS A 328 10.41 -23.14 0.17
N ALA A 329 9.70 -22.10 -0.33
CA ALA A 329 9.45 -20.85 0.38
C ALA A 329 8.73 -21.11 1.71
N VAL A 330 7.61 -21.84 1.69
CA VAL A 330 6.81 -22.13 2.90
C VAL A 330 7.64 -22.91 3.93
N ILE A 331 8.38 -23.94 3.51
CA ILE A 331 9.23 -24.73 4.39
C ILE A 331 10.31 -23.86 5.04
N ARG A 332 10.98 -23.02 4.25
CA ARG A 332 12.03 -22.11 4.72
C ARG A 332 11.49 -21.10 5.73
N LEU A 333 10.34 -20.48 5.43
CA LEU A 333 9.68 -19.50 6.29
C LEU A 333 9.24 -20.13 7.63
N GLN A 334 8.67 -21.33 7.60
CA GLN A 334 8.30 -22.08 8.81
C GLN A 334 9.51 -22.46 9.66
N LYS A 335 10.58 -23.00 9.03
CA LYS A 335 11.84 -23.31 9.73
C LYS A 335 12.45 -22.06 10.37
N LYS A 336 12.46 -20.92 9.66
CA LYS A 336 12.94 -19.63 10.19
C LYS A 336 12.14 -19.21 11.42
N TYR A 337 10.81 -19.23 11.34
CA TYR A 337 9.94 -18.89 12.46
C TYR A 337 10.24 -19.75 13.69
N HIS A 338 10.21 -21.07 13.57
CA HIS A 338 10.44 -21.97 14.68
C HIS A 338 11.84 -21.80 15.31
N ARG A 339 12.88 -21.60 14.47
CA ARG A 339 14.24 -21.31 14.96
C ARG A 339 14.30 -20.02 15.78
N MET A 340 13.58 -18.96 15.34
CA MET A 340 13.54 -17.70 16.08
C MET A 340 12.79 -17.85 17.41
N ILE A 341 11.66 -18.56 17.42
CA ILE A 341 10.89 -18.82 18.65
C ILE A 341 11.71 -19.66 19.63
N PHE A 342 12.39 -20.70 19.14
CA PHE A 342 13.26 -21.54 19.98
C PHE A 342 14.41 -20.73 20.62
N ARG A 343 14.90 -19.70 19.95
CA ARG A 343 15.90 -18.77 20.48
C ARG A 343 15.31 -17.68 21.39
N GLY A 344 14.05 -17.76 21.78
CA GLY A 344 13.40 -16.78 22.67
C GLY A 344 12.98 -15.48 22.00
N VAL A 345 13.02 -15.37 20.68
CA VAL A 345 12.58 -14.13 19.99
C VAL A 345 11.07 -13.98 20.14
N LYS A 346 10.64 -12.75 20.50
CA LYS A 346 9.21 -12.43 20.63
C LYS A 346 8.45 -12.74 19.35
N ARG A 347 7.28 -13.38 19.48
CA ARG A 347 6.45 -13.86 18.36
C ARG A 347 6.25 -12.81 17.25
N ASN A 348 5.92 -11.58 17.60
CA ASN A 348 5.66 -10.54 16.61
C ASN A 348 6.91 -10.15 15.82
N ILE A 349 8.09 -10.18 16.43
CA ILE A 349 9.37 -9.95 15.74
C ILE A 349 9.64 -11.10 14.77
N ALA A 350 9.42 -12.34 15.19
CA ALA A 350 9.59 -13.52 14.33
C ALA A 350 8.62 -13.49 13.13
N ILE A 351 7.35 -13.13 13.33
CA ILE A 351 6.36 -12.98 12.24
C ILE A 351 6.80 -11.88 11.26
N THR A 352 7.25 -10.73 11.76
CA THR A 352 7.72 -9.63 10.90
C THR A 352 8.95 -10.04 10.07
N ALA A 353 9.88 -10.81 10.66
CA ALA A 353 11.04 -11.35 9.94
C ALA A 353 10.64 -12.38 8.86
N VAL A 354 9.57 -13.15 9.10
CA VAL A 354 8.97 -14.04 8.09
C VAL A 354 8.29 -13.22 7.00
N ALA A 355 7.52 -12.19 7.35
CA ALA A 355 6.85 -11.32 6.39
C ALA A 355 7.84 -10.61 5.44
N ARG A 356 8.99 -10.16 5.96
CA ARG A 356 10.05 -9.59 5.14
C ARG A 356 10.58 -10.59 4.09
N GLU A 357 10.82 -11.82 4.50
CA GLU A 357 11.32 -12.85 3.58
C GLU A 357 10.23 -13.33 2.62
N LEU A 358 8.95 -13.34 3.06
CA LEU A 358 7.81 -13.59 2.19
C LEU A 358 7.72 -12.54 1.07
N ALA A 359 7.98 -11.26 1.37
CA ALA A 359 8.05 -10.22 0.34
C ALA A 359 9.07 -10.57 -0.75
N CYS A 360 10.23 -11.12 -0.38
CA CYS A 360 11.24 -11.55 -1.36
C CYS A 360 10.72 -12.68 -2.25
N PHE A 361 9.99 -13.66 -1.71
CA PHE A 361 9.39 -14.74 -2.49
C PHE A 361 8.26 -14.26 -3.40
N VAL A 362 7.44 -13.30 -2.94
CA VAL A 362 6.43 -12.65 -3.77
C VAL A 362 7.08 -11.93 -4.95
N TRP A 363 8.12 -11.14 -4.70
CA TRP A 363 8.88 -10.48 -5.76
C TRP A 363 9.45 -11.49 -6.77
N GLY A 364 10.00 -12.61 -6.30
CA GLY A 364 10.53 -13.66 -7.18
C GLY A 364 9.47 -14.25 -8.12
N ILE A 365 8.25 -14.50 -7.63
CA ILE A 365 7.13 -14.97 -8.49
C ILE A 365 6.70 -13.90 -9.49
N GLU A 366 6.54 -12.66 -9.05
CA GLU A 366 6.07 -11.57 -9.90
C GLU A 366 7.02 -11.24 -11.04
N THR A 367 8.34 -11.28 -10.77
CA THR A 367 9.38 -10.98 -11.76
C THR A 367 9.92 -12.23 -12.49
N GLY A 368 9.44 -13.43 -12.15
CA GLY A 368 9.92 -14.68 -12.75
C GLY A 368 11.26 -15.19 -12.22
N HIS A 369 11.84 -14.55 -11.20
CA HIS A 369 13.09 -15.00 -10.55
C HIS A 369 12.82 -16.15 -9.56
N ILE A 370 12.35 -17.28 -10.08
CA ILE A 370 12.03 -18.51 -9.33
C ILE A 370 13.16 -19.53 -9.51
N THR A 371 14.16 -19.49 -8.65
CA THR A 371 15.30 -20.46 -8.63
C THR A 371 15.35 -21.27 -7.35
#